data_71357621189b2db13efd48310dd0e173
#
_entry.id   71357621189b2db13efd48310dd0e173
#
_cell.length_a   1.000
_cell.length_b   1.000
_cell.length_c   1.000
_cell.angle_alpha   90.00
_cell.angle_beta   90.00
_cell.angle_gamma   90.00
#
_symmetry.space_group_name_H-M   'P 1'
#
loop_
_entity.id
_entity.type
_entity.pdbx_description
1 polymer ?
#
loop_
_entity_poly.entity_id
_entity_poly.type
_entity_poly.pdbx_seq_one_letter_code
_entity_poly.pdbx_strand_id
1 'polypeptide(L)'
;MQMNKEFNKENDTMAAIGIGAMIVFIALILVAAVASAVIIQTGEKLQQNAQETGDDTQNSMRGKVKIVGAYKTNGPVYNFILVASPGSSDIAEADILFQMHCGSSSETIAGDDAAAAMTTISGTAASTITTDEGYIMAITPGVTACQSGEITLHIHVKGMGTTYETFDASVANGESLI
;
A
#
# COMPACT_ATOMS: atom_id res chain seq x y z
N MET A 1 19.70 -3.13 -85.06
CA MET A 1 20.48 -3.31 -83.80
C MET A 1 20.08 -2.33 -82.72
N GLN A 2 19.21 -1.37 -82.94
CA GLN A 2 18.74 -0.40 -81.90
C GLN A 2 17.54 -0.90 -81.09
N MET A 3 16.66 -1.68 -81.69
CA MET A 3 15.44 -2.17 -81.05
C MET A 3 15.67 -3.07 -79.80
N ASN A 4 16.78 -3.80 -79.78
CA ASN A 4 17.12 -4.70 -78.64
C ASN A 4 17.67 -3.92 -77.42
N LYS A 5 18.17 -2.68 -77.60
CA LYS A 5 18.74 -1.83 -76.56
C LYS A 5 17.62 -1.09 -75.77
N GLU A 6 16.53 -0.76 -76.43
CA GLU A 6 15.35 -0.13 -75.77
C GLU A 6 14.58 -1.12 -74.95
N PHE A 7 14.36 -2.35 -75.42
CA PHE A 7 13.68 -3.41 -74.71
C PHE A 7 14.39 -3.81 -73.42
N ASN A 8 15.72 -3.83 -73.39
CA ASN A 8 16.48 -4.08 -72.19
C ASN A 8 16.39 -2.93 -71.17
N LYS A 9 16.30 -1.69 -71.65
CA LYS A 9 16.22 -0.50 -70.78
C LYS A 9 14.86 -0.40 -70.09
N GLU A 10 13.78 -0.78 -70.76
CA GLU A 10 12.43 -0.85 -70.16
C GLU A 10 12.34 -2.00 -69.12
N ASN A 11 12.92 -3.14 -69.41
CA ASN A 11 12.96 -4.25 -68.44
C ASN A 11 13.80 -3.92 -67.22
N ASP A 12 14.92 -3.21 -67.36
CA ASP A 12 15.78 -2.77 -66.23
C ASP A 12 15.05 -1.75 -65.36
N THR A 13 14.26 -0.85 -65.94
CA THR A 13 13.48 0.13 -65.15
C THR A 13 12.31 -0.52 -64.42
N MET A 14 11.62 -1.50 -65.01
CA MET A 14 10.58 -2.25 -64.32
C MET A 14 11.13 -3.13 -63.20
N ALA A 15 12.28 -3.74 -63.41
CA ALA A 15 12.98 -4.51 -62.37
C ALA A 15 13.41 -3.63 -61.20
N ALA A 16 13.95 -2.42 -61.46
CA ALA A 16 14.34 -1.48 -60.45
C ALA A 16 13.16 -0.96 -59.63
N ILE A 17 11.99 -0.72 -60.26
CA ILE A 17 10.78 -0.33 -59.58
C ILE A 17 10.30 -1.49 -58.68
N GLY A 18 10.35 -2.73 -59.18
CA GLY A 18 9.97 -3.91 -58.42
C GLY A 18 10.82 -4.13 -57.14
N ILE A 19 12.14 -3.97 -57.28
CA ILE A 19 13.07 -4.06 -56.16
C ILE A 19 12.82 -2.93 -55.17
N GLY A 20 12.60 -1.71 -55.63
CA GLY A 20 12.27 -0.58 -54.76
C GLY A 20 10.98 -0.80 -53.96
N ALA A 21 9.92 -1.32 -54.60
CA ALA A 21 8.67 -1.66 -53.95
C ALA A 21 8.85 -2.75 -52.89
N MET A 22 9.66 -3.77 -53.14
CA MET A 22 9.97 -4.83 -52.18
C MET A 22 10.73 -4.28 -50.95
N ILE A 23 11.66 -3.39 -51.14
CA ILE A 23 12.42 -2.76 -50.04
C ILE A 23 11.46 -1.96 -49.14
N VAL A 24 10.58 -1.14 -49.75
CA VAL A 24 9.61 -0.35 -49.00
C VAL A 24 8.62 -1.27 -48.24
N PHE A 25 8.18 -2.35 -48.87
CA PHE A 25 7.27 -3.32 -48.23
C PHE A 25 7.94 -3.99 -47.02
N ILE A 26 9.17 -4.45 -47.13
CA ILE A 26 9.94 -5.03 -46.03
C ILE A 26 10.12 -3.99 -44.91
N ALA A 27 10.47 -2.75 -45.27
CA ALA A 27 10.63 -1.68 -44.30
C ALA A 27 9.33 -1.41 -43.51
N LEU A 28 8.19 -1.37 -44.21
CA LEU A 28 6.88 -1.20 -43.55
C LEU A 28 6.55 -2.37 -42.61
N ILE A 29 6.82 -3.62 -43.00
CA ILE A 29 6.61 -4.77 -42.13
C ILE A 29 7.50 -4.68 -40.88
N LEU A 30 8.78 -4.31 -41.04
CA LEU A 30 9.70 -4.17 -39.91
C LEU A 30 9.23 -3.07 -38.91
N VAL A 31 8.84 -1.92 -39.45
CA VAL A 31 8.32 -0.82 -38.61
C VAL A 31 7.02 -1.24 -37.91
N ALA A 32 6.10 -1.90 -38.62
CA ALA A 32 4.86 -2.39 -38.03
C ALA A 32 5.10 -3.43 -36.94
N ALA A 33 6.07 -4.35 -37.13
CA ALA A 33 6.43 -5.36 -36.15
C ALA A 33 7.01 -4.73 -34.88
N VAL A 34 7.92 -3.76 -35.02
CA VAL A 34 8.49 -3.05 -33.85
C VAL A 34 7.42 -2.23 -33.13
N ALA A 35 6.59 -1.49 -33.86
CA ALA A 35 5.50 -0.72 -33.27
C ALA A 35 4.52 -1.62 -32.50
N SER A 36 4.14 -2.76 -33.06
CA SER A 36 3.27 -3.73 -32.39
C SER A 36 3.89 -4.30 -31.11
N ALA A 37 5.18 -4.64 -31.16
CA ALA A 37 5.89 -5.14 -29.97
C ALA A 37 5.92 -4.10 -28.83
N VAL A 38 6.16 -2.82 -29.16
CA VAL A 38 6.15 -1.75 -28.15
C VAL A 38 4.76 -1.54 -27.57
N ILE A 39 3.70 -1.56 -28.42
CA ILE A 39 2.32 -1.41 -27.95
C ILE A 39 1.94 -2.55 -26.99
N ILE A 40 2.30 -3.79 -27.32
CA ILE A 40 2.01 -4.95 -26.45
C ILE A 40 2.74 -4.80 -25.12
N GLN A 41 4.05 -4.51 -25.13
CA GLN A 41 4.82 -4.33 -23.91
C GLN A 41 4.31 -3.20 -23.02
N THR A 42 3.94 -2.07 -23.64
CA THR A 42 3.36 -0.95 -22.86
C THR A 42 1.99 -1.28 -22.33
N GLY A 43 1.17 -2.02 -23.09
CA GLY A 43 -0.14 -2.51 -22.67
C GLY A 43 -0.04 -3.46 -21.46
N GLU A 44 0.86 -4.43 -21.52
CA GLU A 44 1.12 -5.35 -20.39
C GLU A 44 1.57 -4.59 -19.13
N LYS A 45 2.48 -3.63 -19.29
CA LYS A 45 2.97 -2.82 -18.16
C LYS A 45 1.88 -1.94 -17.55
N LEU A 46 1.03 -1.36 -18.38
CA LEU A 46 -0.13 -0.59 -17.91
C LEU A 46 -1.13 -1.48 -17.18
N GLN A 47 -1.37 -2.68 -17.68
CA GLN A 47 -2.27 -3.65 -17.03
C GLN A 47 -1.73 -4.08 -15.67
N GLN A 48 -0.44 -4.40 -15.56
CA GLN A 48 0.20 -4.75 -14.29
C GLN A 48 0.09 -3.61 -13.27
N ASN A 49 0.43 -2.39 -13.67
CA ASN A 49 0.33 -1.22 -12.80
C ASN A 49 -1.11 -0.95 -12.36
N ALA A 50 -2.09 -1.15 -13.26
CA ALA A 50 -3.51 -0.98 -12.92
C ALA A 50 -3.98 -2.04 -11.92
N GLN A 51 -3.54 -3.28 -12.04
CA GLN A 51 -3.83 -4.35 -11.09
C GLN A 51 -3.20 -4.05 -9.73
N GLU A 52 -1.91 -3.72 -9.68
CA GLU A 52 -1.19 -3.38 -8.46
C GLU A 52 -1.86 -2.20 -7.74
N THR A 53 -2.18 -1.12 -8.47
CA THR A 53 -2.90 0.03 -7.90
C THR A 53 -4.30 -0.35 -7.40
N GLY A 54 -4.98 -1.25 -8.11
CA GLY A 54 -6.29 -1.77 -7.70
C GLY A 54 -6.21 -2.56 -6.40
N ASP A 55 -5.24 -3.45 -6.30
CA ASP A 55 -5.00 -4.28 -5.11
C ASP A 55 -4.57 -3.42 -3.90
N ASP A 56 -3.67 -2.45 -4.10
CA ASP A 56 -3.26 -1.51 -3.05
C ASP A 56 -4.41 -0.64 -2.56
N THR A 57 -5.24 -0.16 -3.46
CA THR A 57 -6.44 0.61 -3.11
C THR A 57 -7.42 -0.26 -2.31
N GLN A 58 -7.63 -1.51 -2.72
CA GLN A 58 -8.51 -2.44 -2.04
C GLN A 58 -7.98 -2.77 -0.63
N ASN A 59 -6.67 -3.02 -0.49
CA ASN A 59 -6.02 -3.25 0.79
C ASN A 59 -6.13 -2.02 1.71
N SER A 60 -5.90 -0.82 1.17
CA SER A 60 -6.05 0.43 1.93
C SER A 60 -7.47 0.69 2.41
N MET A 61 -8.47 0.24 1.66
CA MET A 61 -9.89 0.38 2.04
C MET A 61 -10.35 -0.68 3.05
N ARG A 62 -9.89 -1.92 2.92
CA ARG A 62 -10.28 -3.06 3.77
C ARG A 62 -9.43 -3.16 5.02
N GLY A 63 -8.11 -2.95 4.89
CA GLY A 63 -7.16 -3.12 5.96
C GLY A 63 -7.19 -1.98 6.96
N LYS A 64 -8.03 -2.11 7.98
CA LYS A 64 -8.11 -1.16 9.10
C LYS A 64 -8.15 -1.90 10.42
N VAL A 65 -7.48 -1.33 11.41
CA VAL A 65 -7.62 -1.72 12.79
C VAL A 65 -8.67 -0.82 13.41
N LYS A 66 -9.70 -1.41 14.00
CA LYS A 66 -10.76 -0.70 14.72
C LYS A 66 -10.46 -0.73 16.21
N ILE A 67 -10.58 0.41 16.87
CA ILE A 67 -10.58 0.50 18.32
C ILE A 67 -12.01 0.20 18.79
N VAL A 68 -12.17 -0.83 19.60
CA VAL A 68 -13.46 -1.25 20.17
C VAL A 68 -13.65 -0.63 21.55
N GLY A 69 -12.56 -0.39 22.26
CA GLY A 69 -12.56 0.24 23.55
C GLY A 69 -11.14 0.58 23.98
N ALA A 70 -11.03 1.45 24.94
CA ALA A 70 -9.76 1.81 25.53
C ALA A 70 -9.97 2.07 27.03
N TYR A 71 -8.97 1.70 27.85
CA TYR A 71 -9.01 1.93 29.29
C TYR A 71 -7.60 2.20 29.82
N LYS A 72 -7.54 2.96 30.89
CA LYS A 72 -6.28 3.29 31.56
C LYS A 72 -5.99 2.27 32.67
N THR A 73 -4.77 1.77 32.68
CA THR A 73 -4.25 0.93 33.78
C THR A 73 -3.39 1.76 34.74
N ASN A 74 -2.71 1.14 35.67
CA ASN A 74 -1.86 1.82 36.64
C ASN A 74 -0.76 2.64 35.95
N GLY A 75 -0.69 3.94 36.26
CA GLY A 75 0.28 4.85 35.65
C GLY A 75 -0.15 5.36 34.27
N PRO A 76 0.80 5.71 33.40
CA PRO A 76 0.51 6.24 32.06
C PRO A 76 0.29 5.14 31.01
N VAL A 77 -0.19 3.96 31.40
CA VAL A 77 -0.40 2.85 30.46
C VAL A 77 -1.81 2.88 29.92
N TYR A 78 -1.94 2.98 28.61
CA TYR A 78 -3.20 2.94 27.88
C TYR A 78 -3.36 1.59 27.20
N ASN A 79 -4.49 0.92 27.47
CA ASN A 79 -4.83 -0.34 26.83
C ASN A 79 -5.91 -0.10 25.80
N PHE A 80 -5.60 -0.35 24.54
CA PHE A 80 -6.52 -0.26 23.42
C PHE A 80 -6.96 -1.65 23.00
N ILE A 81 -8.25 -1.89 22.98
CA ILE A 81 -8.83 -3.12 22.45
C ILE A 81 -8.97 -2.94 20.94
N LEU A 82 -8.16 -3.67 20.20
CA LEU A 82 -8.04 -3.60 18.77
C LEU A 82 -8.68 -4.83 18.11
N VAL A 83 -9.40 -4.60 17.03
CA VAL A 83 -9.96 -5.65 16.19
C VAL A 83 -9.66 -5.30 14.73
N ALA A 84 -9.19 -6.28 13.96
CA ALA A 84 -9.03 -6.09 12.53
C ALA A 84 -10.39 -6.01 11.84
N SER A 85 -10.52 -5.12 10.86
CA SER A 85 -11.77 -5.01 10.09
C SER A 85 -12.00 -6.27 9.26
N PRO A 86 -13.24 -6.74 9.10
CA PRO A 86 -13.54 -7.90 8.27
C PRO A 86 -13.03 -7.73 6.84
N GLY A 87 -12.27 -8.71 6.36
CA GLY A 87 -11.68 -8.70 5.04
C GLY A 87 -10.29 -8.05 4.96
N SER A 88 -9.71 -7.62 6.09
CA SER A 88 -8.27 -7.29 6.15
C SER A 88 -7.43 -8.58 6.13
N SER A 89 -6.23 -8.48 5.64
CA SER A 89 -5.20 -9.51 5.85
C SER A 89 -4.68 -9.45 7.29
N ASP A 90 -4.00 -10.50 7.71
CA ASP A 90 -3.33 -10.52 9.01
C ASP A 90 -2.31 -9.38 9.10
N ILE A 91 -2.28 -8.72 10.25
CA ILE A 91 -1.47 -7.53 10.51
C ILE A 91 -0.40 -7.88 11.53
N ALA A 92 0.86 -7.81 11.13
CA ALA A 92 1.96 -8.01 12.06
C ALA A 92 2.10 -6.80 12.99
N GLU A 93 2.47 -7.05 14.24
CA GLU A 93 2.70 -6.02 15.26
C GLU A 93 3.70 -4.95 14.79
N ALA A 94 4.76 -5.36 14.10
CA ALA A 94 5.78 -4.47 13.54
C ALA A 94 5.28 -3.55 12.40
N ASP A 95 4.14 -3.88 11.79
CA ASP A 95 3.53 -3.08 10.73
C ASP A 95 2.55 -2.01 11.27
N ILE A 96 2.38 -1.95 12.59
CA ILE A 96 1.49 -1.00 13.25
C ILE A 96 2.33 0.14 13.85
N LEU A 97 1.90 1.36 13.60
CA LEU A 97 2.52 2.56 14.15
C LEU A 97 1.47 3.39 14.90
N PHE A 98 1.72 3.63 16.16
CA PHE A 98 0.90 4.48 17.01
C PHE A 98 1.50 5.88 17.07
N GLN A 99 0.76 6.87 16.62
CA GLN A 99 1.15 8.27 16.72
C GLN A 99 0.18 9.01 17.65
N MET A 100 0.68 9.49 18.77
CA MET A 100 -0.09 10.26 19.75
C MET A 100 0.24 11.75 19.62
N HIS A 101 -0.79 12.57 19.48
CA HIS A 101 -0.70 14.01 19.50
C HIS A 101 -1.25 14.53 20.83
N CYS A 102 -0.41 15.20 21.60
CA CYS A 102 -0.67 15.60 22.97
C CYS A 102 -0.42 17.10 23.11
N GLY A 103 -1.42 17.92 22.74
CA GLY A 103 -1.26 19.37 22.70
C GLY A 103 -0.20 19.82 21.67
N SER A 104 0.90 20.37 22.14
CA SER A 104 2.02 20.81 21.28
C SER A 104 3.10 19.74 21.04
N SER A 105 2.97 18.59 21.68
CA SER A 105 3.94 17.47 21.60
C SER A 105 3.33 16.31 20.82
N SER A 106 4.17 15.52 20.18
CA SER A 106 3.76 14.27 19.54
C SER A 106 4.76 13.17 19.88
N GLU A 107 4.27 11.94 19.97
CA GLU A 107 5.06 10.74 20.18
C GLU A 107 4.65 9.68 19.19
N THR A 108 5.62 8.93 18.71
CA THR A 108 5.38 7.83 17.77
C THR A 108 5.99 6.56 18.36
N ILE A 109 5.18 5.51 18.49
CA ILE A 109 5.56 4.22 19.07
C ILE A 109 5.23 3.15 18.02
N ALA A 110 6.23 2.34 17.66
CA ALA A 110 6.00 1.17 16.83
C ALA A 110 5.33 0.06 17.65
N GLY A 111 4.55 -0.79 17.00
CA GLY A 111 3.84 -1.85 17.71
C GLY A 111 4.77 -2.88 18.35
N ASP A 112 5.95 -3.09 17.77
CA ASP A 112 7.01 -3.97 18.28
C ASP A 112 8.01 -3.26 19.23
N ASP A 113 7.75 -2.00 19.60
CA ASP A 113 8.60 -1.27 20.57
C ASP A 113 8.39 -1.81 21.99
N ALA A 114 9.41 -1.66 22.84
CA ALA A 114 9.33 -1.97 24.27
C ALA A 114 8.26 -1.15 25.03
N ALA A 115 7.85 -0.01 24.47
CA ALA A 115 6.76 0.82 24.99
C ALA A 115 5.36 0.34 24.59
N ALA A 116 5.27 -0.66 23.71
CA ALA A 116 4.04 -1.32 23.27
C ALA A 116 4.10 -2.81 23.63
N ALA A 117 2.97 -3.38 24.01
CA ALA A 117 2.87 -4.81 24.27
C ALA A 117 1.50 -5.31 23.79
N MET A 118 1.50 -6.28 22.88
CA MET A 118 0.28 -6.87 22.34
C MET A 118 -0.03 -8.20 22.98
N THR A 119 -1.26 -8.34 23.43
CA THR A 119 -1.78 -9.59 23.97
C THR A 119 -3.16 -9.88 23.38
N THR A 120 -3.52 -11.15 23.32
CA THR A 120 -4.92 -11.53 23.06
C THR A 120 -5.79 -11.13 24.24
N ILE A 121 -7.11 -11.07 24.07
CA ILE A 121 -8.06 -10.83 25.18
C ILE A 121 -7.92 -11.90 26.27
N SER A 122 -7.47 -13.12 25.93
CA SER A 122 -7.18 -14.19 26.88
C SER A 122 -5.87 -13.99 27.69
N GLY A 123 -5.07 -12.96 27.38
CA GLY A 123 -3.82 -12.63 28.07
C GLY A 123 -2.58 -13.33 27.52
N THR A 124 -2.66 -13.98 26.36
CA THR A 124 -1.50 -14.60 25.70
C THR A 124 -0.79 -13.56 24.84
N ALA A 125 0.54 -13.50 24.89
CA ALA A 125 1.31 -12.63 24.01
C ALA A 125 1.03 -12.98 22.54
N ALA A 126 0.82 -11.95 21.73
CA ALA A 126 0.56 -12.08 20.31
C ALA A 126 1.48 -11.15 19.53
N SER A 127 1.83 -11.52 18.31
CA SER A 127 2.64 -10.72 17.40
C SER A 127 1.93 -10.42 16.08
N THR A 128 0.68 -10.88 15.95
CA THR A 128 -0.12 -10.71 14.73
C THR A 128 -1.58 -10.54 15.11
N ILE A 129 -2.23 -9.56 14.52
CA ILE A 129 -3.68 -9.33 14.64
C ILE A 129 -4.37 -10.08 13.50
N THR A 130 -5.25 -11.00 13.83
CA THR A 130 -6.13 -11.71 12.89
C THR A 130 -7.55 -11.15 12.94
N THR A 131 -8.37 -11.44 11.95
CA THR A 131 -9.76 -10.94 11.89
C THR A 131 -10.72 -11.61 12.85
N ASP A 132 -10.33 -12.73 13.43
CA ASP A 132 -11.22 -13.60 14.23
C ASP A 132 -11.20 -13.29 15.72
N GLU A 133 -10.18 -12.56 16.20
CA GLU A 133 -9.98 -12.29 17.62
C GLU A 133 -9.77 -10.80 17.91
N GLY A 134 -10.02 -10.42 19.17
CA GLY A 134 -9.68 -9.11 19.69
C GLY A 134 -8.31 -9.13 20.40
N TYR A 135 -7.60 -8.04 20.31
CA TYR A 135 -6.27 -7.89 20.89
C TYR A 135 -6.22 -6.67 21.79
N ILE A 136 -5.43 -6.76 22.84
CA ILE A 136 -5.16 -5.64 23.74
C ILE A 136 -3.75 -5.16 23.43
N MET A 137 -3.63 -3.90 23.02
CA MET A 137 -2.36 -3.22 22.86
C MET A 137 -2.16 -2.28 24.04
N ALA A 138 -1.19 -2.59 24.89
CA ALA A 138 -0.79 -1.73 25.99
C ALA A 138 0.30 -0.78 25.51
N ILE A 139 0.06 0.52 25.59
CA ILE A 139 0.99 1.56 25.17
C ILE A 139 1.39 2.41 26.36
N THR A 140 2.70 2.60 26.54
CA THR A 140 3.27 3.41 27.62
C THR A 140 3.97 4.62 27.00
N PRO A 141 3.35 5.82 26.96
CA PRO A 141 4.01 6.99 26.41
C PRO A 141 5.17 7.44 27.27
N GLY A 142 6.29 7.74 26.63
CA GLY A 142 7.50 8.30 27.24
C GLY A 142 7.41 9.81 27.44
N VAL A 143 6.61 10.49 26.61
CA VAL A 143 6.44 11.96 26.68
C VAL A 143 5.41 12.32 27.75
N THR A 144 5.83 13.14 28.74
CA THR A 144 4.98 13.54 29.86
C THR A 144 3.69 14.26 29.42
N ALA A 145 3.72 15.02 28.33
CA ALA A 145 2.56 15.69 27.78
C ALA A 145 1.48 14.70 27.31
N CYS A 146 1.87 13.47 26.96
CA CYS A 146 0.95 12.39 26.55
C CYS A 146 0.43 11.55 27.75
N GLN A 147 0.63 12.01 28.96
CA GLN A 147 0.15 11.31 30.16
C GLN A 147 -1.08 11.96 30.80
N SER A 148 -1.50 13.13 30.29
CA SER A 148 -2.66 13.87 30.79
C SER A 148 -3.24 14.77 29.70
N GLY A 149 -4.53 15.10 29.82
CA GLY A 149 -5.23 15.97 28.88
C GLY A 149 -5.78 15.21 27.67
N GLU A 150 -6.24 15.98 26.69
CA GLU A 150 -6.81 15.42 25.45
C GLU A 150 -5.70 14.94 24.51
N ILE A 151 -5.80 13.72 24.07
CA ILE A 151 -4.85 13.05 23.18
C ILE A 151 -5.60 12.58 21.92
N THR A 152 -5.03 12.87 20.77
CA THR A 152 -5.47 12.26 19.51
C THR A 152 -4.49 11.15 19.13
N LEU A 153 -4.98 9.92 19.09
CA LEU A 153 -4.24 8.73 18.67
C LEU A 153 -4.53 8.43 17.21
N HIS A 154 -3.49 8.33 16.42
CA HIS A 154 -3.54 7.80 15.08
C HIS A 154 -2.88 6.42 15.06
N ILE A 155 -3.57 5.44 14.51
CA ILE A 155 -3.06 4.09 14.27
C ILE A 155 -2.84 3.93 12.78
N HIS A 156 -1.59 3.88 12.37
CA HIS A 156 -1.19 3.66 10.99
C HIS A 156 -0.81 2.19 10.81
N VAL A 157 -1.39 1.54 9.83
CA VAL A 157 -1.02 0.17 9.45
C VAL A 157 -0.36 0.21 8.08
N LYS A 158 0.82 -0.37 7.97
CA LYS A 158 1.62 -0.37 6.74
C LYS A 158 0.86 -1.01 5.58
N GLY A 159 0.74 -0.28 4.47
CA GLY A 159 -0.01 -0.73 3.29
C GLY A 159 -1.52 -0.80 3.46
N MET A 160 -2.06 -0.27 4.55
CA MET A 160 -3.47 -0.29 4.91
C MET A 160 -3.97 1.09 5.34
N GLY A 161 -5.20 1.15 5.83
CA GLY A 161 -5.81 2.40 6.26
C GLY A 161 -5.32 2.89 7.63
N THR A 162 -5.55 4.17 7.89
CA THR A 162 -5.30 4.80 9.19
C THR A 162 -6.61 4.92 9.96
N THR A 163 -6.56 4.63 11.25
CA THR A 163 -7.66 4.89 12.20
C THR A 163 -7.21 5.96 13.18
N TYR A 164 -8.11 6.83 13.61
CA TYR A 164 -7.81 7.82 14.65
C TYR A 164 -8.92 7.85 15.68
N GLU A 165 -8.56 8.17 16.90
CA GLU A 165 -9.47 8.32 18.03
C GLU A 165 -8.94 9.41 18.96
N THR A 166 -9.86 10.13 19.61
CA THR A 166 -9.52 11.18 20.57
C THR A 166 -10.05 10.78 21.95
N PHE A 167 -9.21 10.87 22.96
CA PHE A 167 -9.55 10.51 24.33
C PHE A 167 -8.91 11.43 25.36
N ASP A 168 -9.46 11.47 26.56
CA ASP A 168 -8.90 12.22 27.67
C ASP A 168 -8.06 11.31 28.57
N ALA A 169 -6.77 11.59 28.63
CA ALA A 169 -5.82 10.86 29.48
C ALA A 169 -5.90 11.20 30.97
N SER A 170 -6.67 12.23 31.35
CA SER A 170 -6.83 12.67 32.74
C SER A 170 -7.75 11.78 33.57
N VAL A 171 -8.40 10.78 32.94
CA VAL A 171 -9.30 9.84 33.63
C VAL A 171 -8.57 8.98 34.66
N ALA A 172 -9.32 8.48 35.65
CA ALA A 172 -8.80 7.63 36.72
C ALA A 172 -8.41 6.23 36.18
N ASN A 173 -7.55 5.54 36.91
CA ASN A 173 -7.14 4.19 36.58
C ASN A 173 -8.35 3.24 36.62
N GLY A 174 -8.50 2.42 35.60
CA GLY A 174 -9.62 1.48 35.44
C GLY A 174 -10.83 2.07 34.73
N GLU A 175 -10.82 3.36 34.40
CA GLU A 175 -11.90 4.04 33.70
C GLU A 175 -11.75 3.91 32.18
N SER A 176 -12.88 3.94 31.46
CA SER A 176 -12.88 3.95 30.00
C SER A 176 -12.38 5.28 29.47
N LEU A 177 -11.57 5.23 28.42
CA LEU A 177 -11.05 6.39 27.72
C LEU A 177 -11.97 6.84 26.58
N ILE A 178 -12.77 5.91 26.07
CA ILE A 178 -13.68 6.07 24.92
C ILE A 178 -15.08 5.59 25.31
#